data_0ec31655ba25e011f98da7486cedb413
#
_entry.id   0ec31655ba25e011f98da7486cedb413
#
_cell.length_a   1.000
_cell.length_b   1.000
_cell.length_c   1.000
_cell.angle_alpha   90.00
_cell.angle_beta   90.00
_cell.angle_gamma   90.00
#
_symmetry.space_group_name_H-M   'P 1'
#
loop_
_entity.id
_entity.type
_entity.pdbx_description
1 polymer ?
#
loop_
_entity_poly.entity_id
_entity_poly.type
_entity_poly.pdbx_seq_one_letter_code
_entity_poly.pdbx_strand_id
1 'polypeptide(L)'
;LIVNTSEQTCVAAVGAIRLMDALIYNGVKAKMLVRDKETDSITVAKMPRSIFGQWHFLWERWCIFWHMRFSKLHLFDIDIANSGYDITGLPEFREADIIHLHWINQGMLSLGSIRKILKSGKPVVWTMHDMWPATSLCHLTMGCNKFRSGCTKCKYLPSGSFWGDLAAKVWRRKQNLYRQNNILFVACSKWLAGEAKSSLLLSGQKVVSIPHPIDSR
;
A
#
# COMPACT_ATOMS: atom_id res chain seq x y z
N LEU A 1 11.65 -6.24 -7.90
CA LEU A 1 11.59 -6.16 -6.44
C LEU A 1 10.13 -6.13 -5.99
N ILE A 2 9.73 -7.09 -5.16
CA ILE A 2 8.42 -7.11 -4.48
C ILE A 2 8.59 -6.39 -3.14
N VAL A 3 7.64 -5.51 -2.79
CA VAL A 3 7.65 -4.74 -1.55
C VAL A 3 6.37 -5.01 -0.77
N ASN A 4 6.50 -5.54 0.45
CA ASN A 4 5.39 -5.82 1.35
C ASN A 4 5.75 -5.46 2.79
N THR A 5 4.79 -5.27 3.68
CA THR A 5 5.07 -4.90 5.07
C THR A 5 5.63 -6.08 5.86
N SER A 6 5.03 -7.25 5.77
CA SER A 6 5.46 -8.48 6.47
C SER A 6 5.81 -9.59 5.47
N GLU A 7 6.60 -10.57 5.94
CA GLU A 7 6.96 -11.73 5.13
C GLU A 7 5.83 -12.77 5.09
N GLN A 8 5.29 -13.17 6.23
CA GLN A 8 4.30 -14.24 6.34
C GLN A 8 2.97 -13.82 6.94
N THR A 9 2.97 -12.76 7.69
CA THR A 9 1.76 -12.29 8.39
C THR A 9 0.78 -11.68 7.39
N CYS A 10 -0.39 -12.23 7.25
CA CYS A 10 -1.55 -11.84 6.43
C CYS A 10 -1.58 -12.41 5.00
N VAL A 11 -2.78 -12.37 4.41
CA VAL A 11 -3.07 -12.89 3.06
C VAL A 11 -2.21 -12.22 1.98
N ALA A 12 -1.90 -10.93 2.15
CA ALA A 12 -1.06 -10.19 1.22
C ALA A 12 0.37 -10.74 1.16
N ALA A 13 0.93 -11.11 2.31
CA ALA A 13 2.27 -11.69 2.42
C ALA A 13 2.34 -13.06 1.74
N VAL A 14 1.37 -13.94 2.02
CA VAL A 14 1.27 -15.26 1.38
C VAL A 14 1.16 -15.13 -0.14
N GLY A 15 0.32 -14.20 -0.63
CA GLY A 15 0.19 -13.93 -2.06
C GLY A 15 1.48 -13.40 -2.70
N ALA A 16 2.20 -12.54 -1.99
CA ALA A 16 3.47 -11.98 -2.46
C ALA A 16 4.60 -13.02 -2.54
N ILE A 17 4.72 -13.89 -1.52
CA ILE A 17 5.69 -14.99 -1.53
C ILE A 17 5.40 -15.97 -2.67
N ARG A 18 4.17 -16.43 -2.81
CA ARG A 18 3.78 -17.35 -3.88
C ARG A 18 4.07 -16.77 -5.27
N LEU A 19 3.82 -15.47 -5.44
CA LEU A 19 4.19 -14.79 -6.67
C LEU A 19 5.69 -14.75 -6.88
N MET A 20 6.47 -14.43 -5.83
CA MET A 20 7.93 -14.43 -5.89
C MET A 20 8.47 -15.80 -6.31
N ASP A 21 7.99 -16.87 -5.67
CA ASP A 21 8.41 -18.25 -5.94
C ASP A 21 8.05 -18.66 -7.38
N ALA A 22 6.84 -18.31 -7.84
CA ALA A 22 6.42 -18.56 -9.21
C ALA A 22 7.30 -17.79 -10.24
N LEU A 23 7.66 -16.55 -9.95
CA LEU A 23 8.57 -15.77 -10.80
C LEU A 23 9.97 -16.42 -10.85
N ILE A 24 10.50 -16.81 -9.72
CA ILE A 24 11.82 -17.47 -9.64
C ILE A 24 11.79 -18.82 -10.40
N TYR A 25 10.74 -19.62 -10.19
CA TYR A 25 10.55 -20.89 -10.90
C TYR A 25 10.51 -20.72 -12.42
N ASN A 26 9.97 -19.58 -12.90
CA ASN A 26 9.94 -19.23 -14.32
C ASN A 26 11.18 -18.43 -14.80
N GLY A 27 12.28 -18.45 -14.07
CA GLY A 27 13.55 -17.86 -14.48
C GLY A 27 13.69 -16.35 -14.28
N VAL A 28 12.72 -15.71 -13.59
CA VAL A 28 12.79 -14.28 -13.27
C VAL A 28 13.55 -14.08 -11.96
N LYS A 29 14.55 -13.20 -11.94
CA LYS A 29 15.22 -12.82 -10.69
C LYS A 29 14.26 -11.98 -9.84
N ALA A 30 13.72 -12.57 -8.78
CA ALA A 30 12.80 -11.91 -7.86
C ALA A 30 13.38 -11.89 -6.44
N LYS A 31 13.21 -10.76 -5.78
CA LYS A 31 13.50 -10.56 -4.35
C LYS A 31 12.31 -9.86 -3.69
N MET A 32 12.08 -10.13 -2.42
CA MET A 32 11.06 -9.45 -1.62
C MET A 32 11.73 -8.59 -0.55
N LEU A 33 11.29 -7.36 -0.40
CA LEU A 33 11.73 -6.43 0.65
C LEU A 33 10.59 -6.25 1.65
N VAL A 34 10.86 -6.54 2.92
CA VAL A 34 9.87 -6.47 4.00
C VAL A 34 10.39 -5.68 5.19
N ARG A 35 9.48 -5.12 5.98
CA ARG A 35 9.80 -4.58 7.30
C ARG A 35 9.94 -5.72 8.31
N ASP A 36 8.96 -6.60 8.35
CA ASP A 36 8.85 -7.68 9.32
C ASP A 36 9.25 -9.00 8.65
N LYS A 37 10.54 -9.33 8.73
CA LYS A 37 11.11 -10.57 8.23
C LYS A 37 11.05 -11.64 9.32
N GLU A 38 10.55 -12.83 8.98
CA GLU A 38 10.27 -13.92 9.90
C GLU A 38 11.12 -15.16 9.62
N THR A 39 11.66 -15.31 8.40
CA THR A 39 12.49 -16.45 8.01
C THR A 39 13.93 -16.05 7.67
N ASP A 40 14.81 -17.05 7.50
CA ASP A 40 16.20 -16.84 7.04
C ASP A 40 16.34 -16.91 5.51
N SER A 41 15.22 -16.82 4.76
CA SER A 41 15.24 -16.86 3.30
C SER A 41 16.17 -15.79 2.71
N ILE A 42 17.05 -16.20 1.81
CA ILE A 42 17.99 -15.31 1.11
C ILE A 42 17.30 -14.42 0.05
N THR A 43 16.12 -14.84 -0.43
CA THR A 43 15.31 -14.10 -1.40
C THR A 43 14.49 -13.00 -0.76
N VAL A 44 14.41 -12.98 0.57
CA VAL A 44 13.71 -11.97 1.34
C VAL A 44 14.71 -11.06 2.05
N ALA A 45 14.73 -9.81 1.68
CA ALA A 45 15.51 -8.76 2.34
C ALA A 45 14.68 -8.07 3.43
N LYS A 46 15.31 -7.78 4.55
CA LYS A 46 14.70 -6.99 5.62
C LYS A 46 15.11 -5.53 5.48
N MET A 47 14.18 -4.62 5.77
CA MET A 47 14.52 -3.22 5.92
C MET A 47 15.69 -3.06 6.91
N PRO A 48 16.68 -2.20 6.61
CA PRO A 48 17.78 -1.94 7.53
C PRO A 48 17.24 -1.58 8.92
N ARG A 49 17.88 -2.12 9.96
CA ARG A 49 17.55 -1.77 11.35
C ARG A 49 17.78 -0.28 11.53
N SER A 50 16.71 0.46 11.66
CA SER A 50 16.73 1.84 12.11
C SER A 50 16.18 1.89 13.53
N ILE A 51 16.81 2.67 14.39
CA ILE A 51 16.24 3.02 15.72
C ILE A 51 14.84 3.64 15.58
N PHE A 52 14.51 4.15 14.40
CA PHE A 52 13.21 4.71 14.05
C PHE A 52 12.27 3.70 13.35
N GLY A 53 12.65 2.41 13.24
CA GLY A 53 11.88 1.43 12.46
C GLY A 53 10.45 1.22 12.95
N GLN A 54 10.25 1.12 14.26
CA GLN A 54 8.91 1.05 14.85
C GLN A 54 8.25 2.42 14.96
N TRP A 55 9.03 3.50 14.90
CA TRP A 55 8.54 4.86 15.01
C TRP A 55 7.58 5.25 13.89
N HIS A 56 7.81 4.78 12.66
CA HIS A 56 6.91 5.06 11.53
C HIS A 56 5.49 4.52 11.79
N PHE A 57 5.41 3.30 12.28
CA PHE A 57 4.13 2.68 12.66
C PHE A 57 3.46 3.41 13.82
N LEU A 58 4.21 3.63 14.91
CA LEU A 58 3.67 4.31 16.10
C LEU A 58 3.23 5.74 15.79
N TRP A 59 4.02 6.46 15.00
CA TRP A 59 3.70 7.83 14.60
C TRP A 59 2.42 7.89 13.75
N GLU A 60 2.28 7.00 12.79
CA GLU A 60 1.05 6.93 11.98
C GLU A 60 -0.16 6.62 12.84
N ARG A 61 -0.07 5.61 13.72
CA ARG A 61 -1.16 5.27 14.67
C ARG A 61 -1.48 6.42 15.60
N TRP A 62 -0.47 7.10 16.11
CA TRP A 62 -0.65 8.29 16.94
C TRP A 62 -1.39 9.41 16.20
N CYS A 63 -1.00 9.72 14.98
CA CYS A 63 -1.67 10.73 14.16
C CYS A 63 -3.16 10.36 13.90
N ILE A 64 -3.43 9.10 13.60
CA ILE A 64 -4.81 8.62 13.41
C ILE A 64 -5.59 8.74 14.71
N PHE A 65 -5.03 8.24 15.83
CA PHE A 65 -5.64 8.30 17.17
C PHE A 65 -6.01 9.72 17.59
N TRP A 66 -5.13 10.68 17.31
CA TRP A 66 -5.38 12.09 17.53
C TRP A 66 -6.57 12.62 16.71
N HIS A 67 -6.62 12.29 15.42
CA HIS A 67 -7.74 12.68 14.56
C HIS A 67 -9.06 11.98 14.91
N MET A 68 -8.99 10.83 15.55
CA MET A 68 -10.14 10.09 16.08
C MET A 68 -10.57 10.55 17.47
N ARG A 69 -10.07 11.69 17.96
CA ARG A 69 -10.35 12.21 19.31
C ARG A 69 -10.04 11.19 20.39
N PHE A 70 -8.90 10.52 20.27
CA PHE A 70 -8.41 9.49 21.20
C PHE A 70 -9.30 8.22 21.25
N SER A 71 -10.12 7.97 20.26
CA SER A 71 -10.85 6.71 20.10
C SER A 71 -9.98 5.63 19.46
N LYS A 72 -10.09 4.41 19.96
CA LYS A 72 -9.41 3.23 19.37
C LYS A 72 -10.29 2.46 18.38
N LEU A 73 -11.57 2.83 18.23
CA LEU A 73 -12.58 2.03 17.55
C LEU A 73 -12.21 1.64 16.12
N HIS A 74 -11.63 2.56 15.34
CA HIS A 74 -11.28 2.35 13.93
C HIS A 74 -9.79 2.60 13.66
N LEU A 75 -8.95 2.42 14.68
CA LEU A 75 -7.52 2.76 14.62
C LEU A 75 -6.76 1.98 13.54
N PHE A 76 -7.22 0.76 13.22
CA PHE A 76 -6.63 -0.13 12.21
C PHE A 76 -7.46 -0.28 10.94
N ASP A 77 -8.64 0.34 10.86
CA ASP A 77 -9.48 0.31 9.66
C ASP A 77 -9.04 1.32 8.61
N ILE A 78 -8.14 2.24 9.00
CA ILE A 78 -7.65 3.31 8.15
C ILE A 78 -6.14 3.48 8.25
N ASP A 79 -5.53 3.91 7.13
CA ASP A 79 -4.14 4.31 7.02
C ASP A 79 -4.00 5.63 6.27
N ILE A 80 -3.08 6.48 6.75
CA ILE A 80 -2.83 7.80 6.17
C ILE A 80 -1.49 7.90 5.43
N ALA A 81 -0.63 6.90 5.61
CA ALA A 81 0.71 6.79 5.01
C ALA A 81 1.52 8.10 5.09
N ASN A 82 1.49 8.72 6.28
CA ASN A 82 2.21 9.98 6.54
C ASN A 82 3.66 9.77 6.94
N SER A 83 4.03 8.54 7.30
CA SER A 83 5.38 8.13 7.70
C SER A 83 5.70 6.76 7.14
N GLY A 84 6.96 6.51 6.80
CA GLY A 84 7.43 5.24 6.23
C GLY A 84 8.86 5.34 5.71
N TYR A 85 9.42 4.20 5.37
CA TYR A 85 10.80 4.10 4.91
C TYR A 85 10.99 4.65 3.50
N ASP A 86 12.18 5.18 3.24
CA ASP A 86 12.66 5.45 1.89
C ASP A 86 13.50 4.26 1.42
N ILE A 87 13.00 3.53 0.45
CA ILE A 87 13.68 2.35 -0.10
C ILE A 87 14.56 2.66 -1.31
N THR A 88 14.48 3.88 -1.86
CA THR A 88 15.15 4.23 -3.13
C THR A 88 16.68 4.22 -3.06
N GLY A 89 17.23 4.32 -1.85
CA GLY A 89 18.66 4.22 -1.59
C GLY A 89 19.18 2.79 -1.43
N LEU A 90 18.32 1.79 -1.32
CA LEU A 90 18.72 0.41 -1.03
C LEU A 90 19.28 -0.28 -2.29
N PRO A 91 20.25 -1.20 -2.13
CA PRO A 91 20.76 -2.00 -3.23
C PRO A 91 19.65 -2.75 -3.99
N GLU A 92 18.74 -3.39 -3.26
CA GLU A 92 17.62 -4.16 -3.83
C GLU A 92 16.73 -3.30 -4.72
N PHE A 93 16.52 -2.03 -4.35
CA PHE A 93 15.76 -1.10 -5.19
C PHE A 93 16.55 -0.67 -6.43
N ARG A 94 17.84 -0.38 -6.28
CA ARG A 94 18.69 0.07 -7.39
C ARG A 94 18.85 -1.00 -8.46
N GLU A 95 19.03 -2.24 -8.04
CA GLU A 95 19.22 -3.41 -8.93
C GLU A 95 17.92 -3.84 -9.62
N ALA A 96 16.77 -3.47 -9.12
CA ALA A 96 15.48 -3.91 -9.65
C ALA A 96 15.10 -3.16 -10.92
N ASP A 97 14.63 -3.87 -11.93
CA ASP A 97 14.04 -3.32 -13.15
C ASP A 97 12.58 -2.91 -12.96
N ILE A 98 11.86 -3.63 -12.11
CA ILE A 98 10.43 -3.43 -11.83
C ILE A 98 10.21 -3.39 -10.31
N ILE A 99 9.39 -2.48 -9.85
CA ILE A 99 8.96 -2.39 -8.46
C ILE A 99 7.51 -2.86 -8.35
N HIS A 100 7.29 -3.92 -7.58
CA HIS A 100 5.98 -4.51 -7.37
C HIS A 100 5.52 -4.27 -5.93
N LEU A 101 4.61 -3.33 -5.73
CA LEU A 101 4.04 -3.01 -4.43
C LEU A 101 2.87 -3.96 -4.13
N HIS A 102 2.85 -4.48 -2.91
CA HIS A 102 1.73 -5.25 -2.36
C HIS A 102 1.07 -4.46 -1.24
N TRP A 103 1.02 -5.00 -0.03
CA TRP A 103 0.48 -4.30 1.13
C TRP A 103 1.60 -3.53 1.85
N ILE A 104 1.62 -2.22 1.68
CA ILE A 104 2.73 -1.33 2.07
C ILE A 104 2.36 -0.36 3.20
N ASN A 105 1.29 -0.65 3.90
CA ASN A 105 0.68 0.17 4.93
C ASN A 105 1.39 0.01 6.29
N GLN A 106 0.84 0.64 7.32
CA GLN A 106 1.32 0.57 8.71
C GLN A 106 2.79 0.98 8.87
N GLY A 107 3.17 2.10 8.27
CA GLY A 107 4.52 2.65 8.40
C GLY A 107 5.58 1.97 7.52
N MET A 108 5.21 1.07 6.60
CA MET A 108 6.17 0.54 5.62
C MET A 108 6.55 1.60 4.60
N LEU A 109 5.60 2.13 3.83
CA LEU A 109 5.85 3.23 2.91
C LEU A 109 4.93 4.41 3.19
N SER A 110 5.48 5.62 3.14
CA SER A 110 4.67 6.85 3.13
C SER A 110 4.27 7.23 1.71
N LEU A 111 3.27 8.11 1.55
CA LEU A 111 2.97 8.72 0.25
C LEU A 111 4.17 9.49 -0.33
N GLY A 112 5.04 10.02 0.54
CA GLY A 112 6.31 10.63 0.14
C GLY A 112 7.30 9.63 -0.43
N SER A 113 7.41 8.46 0.20
CA SER A 113 8.26 7.34 -0.26
C SER A 113 7.77 6.79 -1.60
N ILE A 114 6.45 6.59 -1.73
CA ILE A 114 5.83 6.15 -3.00
C ILE A 114 6.13 7.17 -4.11
N ARG A 115 6.05 8.47 -3.82
CA ARG A 115 6.41 9.51 -4.78
C ARG A 115 7.85 9.39 -5.25
N LYS A 116 8.80 9.10 -4.36
CA LYS A 116 10.21 8.90 -4.72
C LYS A 116 10.39 7.66 -5.61
N ILE A 117 9.71 6.56 -5.29
CA ILE A 117 9.69 5.35 -6.10
C ILE A 117 9.20 5.66 -7.52
N LEU A 118 8.08 6.35 -7.65
CA LEU A 118 7.50 6.71 -8.95
C LEU A 118 8.40 7.68 -9.74
N LYS A 119 9.08 8.62 -9.06
CA LYS A 119 10.03 9.54 -9.68
C LYS A 119 11.33 8.88 -10.15
N SER A 120 11.62 7.65 -9.72
CA SER A 120 12.82 6.93 -10.18
C SER A 120 12.74 6.51 -11.65
N GLY A 121 11.58 6.58 -12.28
CA GLY A 121 11.33 6.14 -13.65
C GLY A 121 11.18 4.63 -13.82
N LYS A 122 11.36 3.84 -12.75
CA LYS A 122 11.15 2.39 -12.81
C LYS A 122 9.66 2.06 -12.96
N PRO A 123 9.29 1.06 -13.79
CA PRO A 123 7.92 0.57 -13.87
C PRO A 123 7.40 0.12 -12.51
N VAL A 124 6.18 0.54 -12.17
CA VAL A 124 5.53 0.19 -10.91
C VAL A 124 4.25 -0.60 -11.16
N VAL A 125 4.20 -1.79 -10.57
CA VAL A 125 3.00 -2.62 -10.46
C VAL A 125 2.53 -2.54 -9.01
N TRP A 126 1.21 -2.43 -8.78
CA TRP A 126 0.65 -2.41 -7.43
C TRP A 126 -0.50 -3.41 -7.31
N THR A 127 -0.22 -4.54 -6.64
CA THR A 127 -1.25 -5.52 -6.32
C THR A 127 -2.08 -5.06 -5.13
N MET A 128 -3.36 -4.87 -5.37
CA MET A 128 -4.35 -4.45 -4.38
C MET A 128 -4.90 -5.67 -3.66
N HIS A 129 -4.76 -5.70 -2.34
CA HIS A 129 -5.33 -6.71 -1.45
C HIS A 129 -6.59 -6.22 -0.76
N ASP A 130 -6.80 -4.91 -0.77
CA ASP A 130 -7.93 -4.19 -0.21
C ASP A 130 -8.22 -2.92 -1.03
N MET A 131 -9.14 -2.11 -0.55
CA MET A 131 -9.56 -0.88 -1.22
C MET A 131 -8.66 0.33 -0.95
N TRP A 132 -7.64 0.22 -0.11
CA TRP A 132 -6.85 1.39 0.30
C TRP A 132 -6.22 2.17 -0.85
N PRO A 133 -5.67 1.54 -1.91
CA PRO A 133 -5.15 2.30 -3.06
C PRO A 133 -6.25 3.09 -3.81
N ALA A 134 -7.49 2.61 -3.78
CA ALA A 134 -8.63 3.21 -4.47
C ALA A 134 -9.46 4.17 -3.60
N THR A 135 -9.17 4.26 -2.30
CA THR A 135 -9.85 5.13 -1.33
C THR A 135 -8.90 6.18 -0.77
N SER A 136 -9.40 7.08 0.07
CA SER A 136 -8.53 8.00 0.81
C SER A 136 -7.78 7.29 1.92
N LEU A 137 -8.51 6.67 2.85
CA LEU A 137 -7.98 6.18 4.12
C LEU A 137 -8.28 4.71 4.35
N CYS A 138 -9.48 4.24 4.00
CA CYS A 138 -10.01 2.97 4.47
C CYS A 138 -9.56 1.79 3.63
N HIS A 139 -9.34 0.65 4.29
CA HIS A 139 -9.08 -0.63 3.69
C HIS A 139 -10.36 -1.29 3.16
N LEU A 140 -11.48 -1.09 3.86
CA LEU A 140 -12.81 -1.58 3.48
C LEU A 140 -13.80 -0.41 3.47
N THR A 141 -14.58 -0.28 2.41
CA THR A 141 -15.53 0.83 2.26
C THR A 141 -16.77 0.66 3.12
N MET A 142 -17.13 -0.57 3.49
CA MET A 142 -18.34 -0.90 4.29
C MET A 142 -19.58 -0.18 3.77
N GLY A 143 -19.81 -0.23 2.45
CA GLY A 143 -20.95 0.41 1.78
C GLY A 143 -20.77 1.91 1.49
N CYS A 144 -19.65 2.52 1.81
CA CYS A 144 -19.39 3.93 1.47
C CYS A 144 -18.99 4.07 0.00
N ASN A 145 -19.68 4.92 -0.75
CA ASN A 145 -19.44 5.14 -2.19
C ASN A 145 -18.68 6.44 -2.50
N LYS A 146 -18.20 7.17 -1.48
CA LYS A 146 -17.52 8.46 -1.69
C LYS A 146 -16.25 8.37 -2.53
N PHE A 147 -15.59 7.23 -2.56
CA PHE A 147 -14.39 7.02 -3.38
C PHE A 147 -14.66 7.15 -4.88
N ARG A 148 -15.92 7.04 -5.32
CA ARG A 148 -16.33 7.22 -6.73
C ARG A 148 -16.36 8.67 -7.16
N SER A 149 -16.56 9.62 -6.24
CA SER A 149 -16.66 11.06 -6.53
C SER A 149 -15.65 11.94 -5.78
N GLY A 150 -15.03 11.40 -4.74
CA GLY A 150 -14.05 12.10 -3.89
C GLY A 150 -14.29 11.85 -2.41
N CYS A 151 -13.30 11.32 -1.71
CA CYS A 151 -13.41 11.05 -0.28
C CYS A 151 -13.31 12.33 0.55
N THR A 152 -14.40 12.69 1.19
CA THR A 152 -14.51 13.78 2.17
C THR A 152 -15.32 13.32 3.36
N LYS A 153 -15.15 13.94 4.53
CA LYS A 153 -15.94 13.65 5.74
C LYS A 153 -16.10 12.14 5.96
N CYS A 154 -14.96 11.46 6.13
CA CYS A 154 -14.92 10.00 6.25
C CYS A 154 -15.73 9.53 7.45
N LYS A 155 -16.52 8.47 7.26
CA LYS A 155 -17.37 7.89 8.32
C LYS A 155 -16.59 7.30 9.49
N TYR A 156 -15.34 6.92 9.26
CA TYR A 156 -14.44 6.42 10.31
C TYR A 156 -13.84 7.54 11.16
N LEU A 157 -14.01 8.81 10.78
CA LEU A 157 -13.51 9.96 11.51
C LEU A 157 -14.67 10.74 12.13
N PRO A 158 -14.52 11.27 13.35
CA PRO A 158 -15.53 12.11 13.95
C PRO A 158 -15.78 13.37 13.09
N SER A 159 -17.04 13.79 13.03
CA SER A 159 -17.42 15.04 12.37
C SER A 159 -16.85 16.26 13.11
N GLY A 160 -16.48 17.31 12.36
CA GLY A 160 -16.03 18.58 12.94
C GLY A 160 -14.61 18.52 13.52
N SER A 161 -13.69 17.85 12.83
CA SER A 161 -12.28 17.87 13.23
C SER A 161 -11.72 19.28 13.20
N PHE A 162 -11.11 19.73 14.29
CA PHE A 162 -10.41 21.01 14.42
C PHE A 162 -9.29 21.19 13.38
N TRP A 163 -8.70 20.07 12.92
CA TRP A 163 -7.60 20.03 11.96
C TRP A 163 -8.06 19.91 10.51
N GLY A 164 -9.36 20.09 10.26
CA GLY A 164 -9.96 19.97 8.94
C GLY A 164 -10.18 18.51 8.50
N ASP A 165 -10.60 18.32 7.26
CA ASP A 165 -10.94 17.02 6.71
C ASP A 165 -9.70 16.24 6.30
N LEU A 166 -9.27 15.30 7.16
CA LEU A 166 -8.12 14.43 6.91
C LEU A 166 -8.32 13.57 5.65
N ALA A 167 -9.55 13.08 5.44
CA ALA A 167 -9.86 12.28 4.25
C ALA A 167 -9.67 13.09 2.97
N ALA A 168 -10.14 14.32 2.94
CA ALA A 168 -9.93 15.20 1.80
C ALA A 168 -8.45 15.54 1.56
N LYS A 169 -7.66 15.70 2.64
CA LYS A 169 -6.22 15.97 2.54
C LYS A 169 -5.46 14.79 1.94
N VAL A 170 -5.69 13.57 2.44
CA VAL A 170 -5.02 12.36 1.95
C VAL A 170 -5.50 12.04 0.54
N TRP A 171 -6.79 12.21 0.23
CA TRP A 171 -7.34 12.08 -1.11
C TRP A 171 -6.58 12.92 -2.13
N ARG A 172 -6.45 14.23 -1.87
CA ARG A 172 -5.73 15.15 -2.77
C ARG A 172 -4.27 14.73 -2.96
N ARG A 173 -3.59 14.25 -1.90
CA ARG A 173 -2.21 13.77 -1.99
C ARG A 173 -2.11 12.55 -2.90
N LYS A 174 -3.00 11.55 -2.75
CA LYS A 174 -3.06 10.37 -3.63
C LYS A 174 -3.41 10.76 -5.06
N GLN A 175 -4.39 11.64 -5.25
CA GLN A 175 -4.79 12.12 -6.56
C GLN A 175 -3.64 12.78 -7.31
N ASN A 176 -2.89 13.66 -6.64
CA ASN A 176 -1.70 14.29 -7.22
C ASN A 176 -0.59 13.27 -7.52
N LEU A 177 -0.46 12.26 -6.67
CA LEU A 177 0.52 11.20 -6.86
C LEU A 177 0.19 10.35 -8.10
N TYR A 178 -1.06 9.93 -8.25
CA TYR A 178 -1.48 9.04 -9.33
C TYR A 178 -1.57 9.77 -10.68
N ARG A 179 -2.09 11.00 -10.72
CA ARG A 179 -2.21 11.77 -11.98
C ARG A 179 -0.88 12.06 -12.67
N GLN A 180 0.20 12.12 -11.93
CA GLN A 180 1.54 12.43 -12.45
C GLN A 180 2.34 11.19 -12.87
N ASN A 181 1.80 9.99 -12.66
CA ASN A 181 2.55 8.75 -12.84
C ASN A 181 1.64 7.65 -13.41
N ASN A 182 2.25 6.73 -14.16
CA ASN A 182 1.59 5.55 -14.67
C ASN A 182 1.87 4.36 -13.75
N ILE A 183 0.82 3.85 -13.12
CA ILE A 183 0.89 2.69 -12.24
C ILE A 183 -0.03 1.60 -12.80
N LEU A 184 0.47 0.37 -12.90
CA LEU A 184 -0.37 -0.77 -13.20
C LEU A 184 -0.96 -1.32 -11.90
N PHE A 185 -2.25 -1.12 -11.68
CA PHE A 185 -2.96 -1.70 -10.55
C PHE A 185 -3.47 -3.10 -10.91
N VAL A 186 -3.16 -4.06 -10.04
CA VAL A 186 -3.61 -5.46 -10.15
C VAL A 186 -4.54 -5.75 -8.99
N ALA A 187 -5.79 -6.03 -9.26
CA ALA A 187 -6.77 -6.43 -8.25
C ALA A 187 -6.83 -7.96 -8.13
N CYS A 188 -6.82 -8.49 -6.92
CA CYS A 188 -6.82 -9.91 -6.64
C CYS A 188 -8.17 -10.61 -6.93
N SER A 189 -9.20 -9.86 -7.33
CA SER A 189 -10.50 -10.39 -7.73
C SER A 189 -11.19 -9.49 -8.73
N LYS A 190 -12.14 -10.06 -9.49
CA LYS A 190 -12.99 -9.30 -10.43
C LYS A 190 -13.82 -8.23 -9.71
N TRP A 191 -14.30 -8.53 -8.49
CA TRP A 191 -15.04 -7.58 -7.67
C TRP A 191 -14.16 -6.37 -7.31
N LEU A 192 -12.97 -6.62 -6.78
CA LEU A 192 -12.04 -5.53 -6.41
C LEU A 192 -11.62 -4.71 -7.64
N ALA A 193 -11.42 -5.36 -8.80
CA ALA A 193 -11.13 -4.65 -10.05
C ALA A 193 -12.29 -3.74 -10.48
N GLY A 194 -13.54 -4.19 -10.31
CA GLY A 194 -14.74 -3.38 -10.59
C GLY A 194 -14.83 -2.16 -9.68
N GLU A 195 -14.66 -2.36 -8.38
CA GLU A 195 -14.66 -1.26 -7.41
C GLU A 195 -13.49 -0.29 -7.65
N ALA A 196 -12.28 -0.80 -7.92
CA ALA A 196 -11.11 0.01 -8.23
C ALA A 196 -11.31 0.89 -9.47
N LYS A 197 -11.86 0.31 -10.56
CA LYS A 197 -12.17 1.05 -11.79
C LYS A 197 -13.22 2.14 -11.58
N SER A 198 -14.13 1.97 -10.62
CA SER A 198 -15.12 2.97 -10.28
C SER A 198 -14.56 4.12 -9.43
N SER A 199 -13.34 3.99 -8.92
CA SER A 199 -12.71 5.02 -8.10
C SER A 199 -12.20 6.20 -8.93
N LEU A 200 -12.56 7.41 -8.53
CA LEU A 200 -12.04 8.63 -9.14
C LEU A 200 -10.52 8.79 -8.95
N LEU A 201 -9.92 8.18 -7.91
CA LEU A 201 -8.45 8.19 -7.74
C LEU A 201 -7.73 7.42 -8.84
N LEU A 202 -8.31 6.32 -9.29
CA LEU A 202 -7.72 5.44 -10.29
C LEU A 202 -8.20 5.75 -11.71
N SER A 203 -8.99 6.81 -11.86
CA SER A 203 -9.40 7.33 -13.18
C SER A 203 -8.15 7.67 -14.00
N GLY A 204 -8.01 7.04 -15.16
CA GLY A 204 -6.82 7.17 -16.01
C GLY A 204 -5.67 6.20 -15.70
N GLN A 205 -5.78 5.37 -14.67
CA GLN A 205 -4.84 4.28 -14.39
C GLN A 205 -5.31 2.95 -15.01
N LYS A 206 -4.34 2.11 -15.36
CA LYS A 206 -4.65 0.76 -15.85
C LYS A 206 -4.94 -0.15 -14.65
N VAL A 207 -6.15 -0.73 -14.61
CA VAL A 207 -6.57 -1.69 -13.58
C VAL A 207 -6.91 -3.01 -14.25
N VAL A 208 -6.24 -4.09 -13.84
CA VAL A 208 -6.47 -5.46 -14.29
C VAL A 208 -6.86 -6.37 -13.13
N SER A 209 -7.54 -7.48 -13.42
CA SER A 209 -7.83 -8.50 -12.40
C SER A 209 -6.95 -9.71 -12.63
N ILE A 210 -6.12 -10.04 -11.65
CA ILE A 210 -5.30 -11.26 -11.63
C ILE A 210 -5.49 -11.89 -10.25
N PRO A 211 -6.11 -13.08 -10.15
CA PRO A 211 -6.28 -13.77 -8.86
C PRO A 211 -4.95 -14.07 -8.19
N HIS A 212 -4.97 -14.20 -6.86
CA HIS A 212 -3.80 -14.68 -6.14
C HIS A 212 -3.39 -16.07 -6.61
N PRO A 213 -2.09 -16.34 -6.70
CA PRO A 213 -1.61 -17.70 -6.95
C PRO A 213 -2.04 -18.59 -5.78
N ILE A 214 -2.67 -19.72 -6.12
CA ILE A 214 -3.05 -20.78 -5.19
C ILE A 214 -2.17 -21.99 -5.43
N ASP A 215 -1.82 -22.68 -4.36
CA ASP A 215 -1.20 -24.00 -4.49
C ASP A 215 -2.29 -25.01 -4.79
N SER A 216 -2.17 -25.67 -5.94
CA SER A 216 -3.12 -26.68 -6.41
C SER A 216 -2.67 -28.12 -6.12
N ARG A 217 -1.64 -28.30 -5.30
CA ARG A 217 -1.13 -29.62 -4.88
C ARG A 217 -1.84 -30.13 -3.65
#